data_4390a2cd3a6b88d3cc87d1a402e6ccdf
#
_entry.id   4390a2cd3a6b88d3cc87d1a402e6ccdf
#
_cell.length_a   1.000
_cell.length_b   1.000
_cell.length_c   1.000
_cell.angle_alpha   90.00
_cell.angle_beta   90.00
_cell.angle_gamma   90.00
#
_symmetry.space_group_name_H-M   'P 1'
#
loop_
_entity.id
_entity.type
_entity.pdbx_description
1 polymer ?
#
loop_
_entity_poly.entity_id
_entity_poly.type
_entity_poly.pdbx_seq_one_letter_code
_entity_poly.pdbx_strand_id
1 'polypeptide(L)'
;MNPSPTTVLFLSTGDAARGILAEALLRHKGGERFTAYSAGYCMLQEIAPQALALLNKDGVDTSGLYPKGWKDFFESPRSILVDVIVTLSEEARAHCPQWPGDPVRVHWPVDDPLAATDADERESKFLKCYDIMQNRVDALIKQRAPHSPAELMLQLRSIASVV
;
A
#
# COMPACT_ATOMS: atom_id res chain seq x y z
N MET A 1 7.43 26.26 8.42
CA MET A 1 6.42 25.22 8.63
C MET A 1 6.69 24.04 7.71
N ASN A 2 6.80 22.86 8.25
CA ASN A 2 6.84 21.66 7.43
C ASN A 2 5.44 21.39 6.88
N PRO A 3 5.30 21.05 5.59
CA PRO A 3 4.01 20.64 5.05
C PRO A 3 3.49 19.40 5.77
N SER A 4 2.17 19.26 5.86
CA SER A 4 1.55 18.05 6.39
C SER A 4 1.97 16.84 5.56
N PRO A 5 2.19 15.65 6.18
CA PRO A 5 2.52 14.46 5.41
C PRO A 5 1.38 14.08 4.46
N THR A 6 1.75 13.51 3.32
CA THR A 6 0.78 12.96 2.37
C THR A 6 0.28 11.62 2.90
N THR A 7 -1.02 11.48 3.08
CA THR A 7 -1.63 10.24 3.56
C THR A 7 -1.97 9.34 2.39
N VAL A 8 -1.33 8.18 2.34
CA VAL A 8 -1.49 7.18 1.29
C VAL A 8 -2.18 5.94 1.84
N LEU A 9 -3.26 5.52 1.19
CA LEU A 9 -3.97 4.28 1.51
C LEU A 9 -3.77 3.27 0.38
N PHE A 10 -3.18 2.14 0.70
CA PHE A 10 -3.03 1.02 -0.22
C PHE A 10 -4.22 0.07 -0.08
N LEU A 11 -4.95 -0.16 -1.16
CA LEU A 11 -6.09 -1.07 -1.19
C LEU A 11 -5.75 -2.35 -1.95
N SER A 12 -5.98 -3.48 -1.31
CA SER A 12 -5.81 -4.79 -1.91
C SER A 12 -7.06 -5.65 -1.64
N THR A 13 -7.04 -6.92 -2.03
CA THR A 13 -8.16 -7.80 -1.80
C THR A 13 -8.27 -8.18 -0.32
N GLY A 14 -7.22 -8.75 0.26
CA GLY A 14 -7.28 -9.33 1.61
C GLY A 14 -6.58 -8.52 2.70
N ASP A 15 -5.77 -7.55 2.34
CA ASP A 15 -4.91 -6.79 3.28
C ASP A 15 -4.03 -7.69 4.17
N ALA A 16 -3.50 -8.74 3.59
CA ALA A 16 -2.68 -9.72 4.31
C ALA A 16 -1.26 -9.86 3.75
N ALA A 17 -0.99 -9.33 2.56
CA ALA A 17 0.32 -9.40 1.89
C ALA A 17 0.67 -8.08 1.19
N ARG A 18 0.12 -7.84 0.01
CA ARG A 18 0.49 -6.69 -0.86
C ARG A 18 0.36 -5.35 -0.16
N GLY A 19 -0.81 -5.06 0.40
CA GLY A 19 -1.09 -3.81 1.10
C GLY A 19 -0.25 -3.63 2.36
N ILE A 20 -0.08 -4.69 3.12
CA ILE A 20 0.74 -4.70 4.34
C ILE A 20 2.20 -4.40 4.02
N LEU A 21 2.75 -5.00 2.96
CA LEU A 21 4.12 -4.74 2.52
C LEU A 21 4.29 -3.27 2.09
N ALA A 22 3.35 -2.76 1.31
CA ALA A 22 3.40 -1.38 0.84
C ALA A 22 3.30 -0.38 2.01
N GLU A 23 2.38 -0.59 2.93
CA GLU A 23 2.21 0.24 4.13
C GLU A 23 3.48 0.28 4.97
N ALA A 24 4.02 -0.89 5.30
CA ALA A 24 5.21 -1.00 6.15
C ALA A 24 6.43 -0.36 5.50
N LEU A 25 6.64 -0.60 4.21
CA LEU A 25 7.78 -0.05 3.47
C LEU A 25 7.69 1.47 3.35
N LEU A 26 6.50 2.01 3.06
CA LEU A 26 6.35 3.47 2.95
C LEU A 26 6.49 4.15 4.31
N ARG A 27 5.99 3.56 5.39
CA ARG A 27 6.25 4.05 6.75
C ARG A 27 7.74 4.09 7.07
N HIS A 28 8.43 3.00 6.75
CA HIS A 28 9.85 2.85 7.06
C HIS A 28 10.72 3.83 6.27
N LYS A 29 10.45 3.98 4.99
CA LYS A 29 11.30 4.75 4.06
C LYS A 29 10.82 6.19 3.86
N GLY A 30 9.52 6.44 4.02
CA GLY A 30 8.90 7.73 3.70
C GLY A 30 9.13 8.82 4.73
N GLY A 31 9.49 8.44 5.96
CA GLY A 31 9.76 9.39 7.03
C GLY A 31 8.59 10.32 7.32
N GLU A 32 8.89 11.59 7.52
CA GLU A 32 7.89 12.61 7.85
C GLU A 32 7.07 13.07 6.64
N ARG A 33 7.43 12.65 5.43
CA ARG A 33 6.72 13.07 4.21
C ARG A 33 5.43 12.32 3.96
N PHE A 34 5.30 11.10 4.50
CA PHE A 34 4.18 10.22 4.22
C PHE A 34 3.62 9.60 5.48
N THR A 35 2.30 9.47 5.49
CA THR A 35 1.58 8.60 6.43
C THR A 35 0.94 7.49 5.59
N ALA A 36 1.20 6.23 5.94
CA ALA A 36 0.74 5.10 5.14
C ALA A 36 -0.21 4.20 5.91
N TYR A 37 -1.26 3.76 5.22
CA TYR A 37 -2.23 2.78 5.70
C TYR A 37 -2.48 1.75 4.61
N SER A 38 -3.03 0.61 4.99
CA SER A 38 -3.55 -0.38 4.05
C SER A 38 -4.93 -0.86 4.48
N ALA A 39 -5.70 -1.35 3.53
CA ALA A 39 -7.00 -1.95 3.78
C ALA A 39 -7.35 -2.93 2.66
N GLY A 40 -8.31 -3.82 2.94
CA GLY A 40 -8.77 -4.82 1.99
C GLY A 40 -10.26 -4.73 1.69
N TYR A 41 -10.62 -5.16 0.49
CA TYR A 41 -12.01 -5.34 0.07
C TYR A 41 -12.70 -6.46 0.88
N CYS A 42 -12.03 -7.61 0.97
CA CYS A 42 -12.43 -8.74 1.79
C CYS A 42 -11.25 -9.12 2.71
N MET A 43 -11.09 -8.37 3.80
CA MET A 43 -9.93 -8.53 4.67
C MET A 43 -9.81 -9.96 5.20
N LEU A 44 -8.60 -10.48 5.21
CA LEU A 44 -8.26 -11.72 5.90
C LEU A 44 -8.02 -11.43 7.39
N GLN A 45 -7.96 -12.46 8.20
CA GLN A 45 -7.82 -12.29 9.64
C GLN A 45 -6.39 -12.09 10.09
N GLU A 46 -5.44 -12.62 9.34
CA GLU A 46 -4.03 -12.61 9.71
C GLU A 46 -3.14 -12.16 8.55
N ILE A 47 -2.05 -11.50 8.90
CA ILE A 47 -0.99 -11.18 7.94
C ILE A 47 -0.28 -12.47 7.53
N ALA A 48 0.04 -12.59 6.24
CA ALA A 48 0.82 -13.72 5.74
C ALA A 48 2.19 -13.78 6.45
N PRO A 49 2.58 -14.93 7.02
CA PRO A 49 3.86 -15.06 7.71
C PRO A 49 5.06 -14.69 6.84
N GLN A 50 4.98 -14.99 5.53
CA GLN A 50 6.03 -14.66 4.58
C GLN A 50 6.25 -13.14 4.46
N ALA A 51 5.17 -12.35 4.51
CA ALA A 51 5.27 -10.90 4.50
C ALA A 51 6.01 -10.37 5.74
N LEU A 52 5.63 -10.85 6.91
CA LEU A 52 6.29 -10.46 8.16
C LEU A 52 7.77 -10.88 8.18
N ALA A 53 8.09 -12.07 7.67
CA ALA A 53 9.47 -12.56 7.62
C ALA A 53 10.35 -11.66 6.74
N LEU A 54 9.86 -11.24 5.59
CA LEU A 54 10.60 -10.34 4.68
C LEU A 54 10.84 -8.97 5.32
N LEU A 55 9.82 -8.40 5.95
CA LEU A 55 9.95 -7.12 6.64
C LEU A 55 10.93 -7.19 7.81
N ASN A 56 10.82 -8.23 8.63
CA ASN A 56 11.70 -8.42 9.78
C ASN A 56 13.16 -8.62 9.36
N LYS A 57 13.40 -9.33 8.27
CA LYS A 57 14.75 -9.56 7.73
C LYS A 57 15.44 -8.24 7.37
N ASP A 58 14.70 -7.28 6.87
CA ASP A 58 15.23 -5.97 6.48
C ASP A 58 15.14 -4.93 7.61
N GLY A 59 14.79 -5.35 8.82
CA GLY A 59 14.71 -4.44 9.96
C GLY A 59 13.53 -3.45 9.90
N VAL A 60 12.51 -3.75 9.11
CA VAL A 60 11.31 -2.91 9.02
C VAL A 60 10.40 -3.22 10.21
N ASP A 61 9.97 -2.17 10.93
CA ASP A 61 9.09 -2.33 12.07
C ASP A 61 7.73 -2.87 11.64
N THR A 62 7.33 -4.00 12.21
CA THR A 62 6.05 -4.66 11.95
C THR A 62 5.02 -4.43 13.06
N SER A 63 5.36 -3.71 14.11
CA SER A 63 4.42 -3.37 15.17
C SER A 63 3.28 -2.52 14.62
N GLY A 64 2.07 -2.79 15.07
CA GLY A 64 0.88 -2.06 14.62
C GLY A 64 0.36 -2.46 13.24
N LEU A 65 0.97 -3.42 12.56
CA LEU A 65 0.43 -3.97 11.31
C LEU A 65 -0.66 -5.00 11.62
N TYR A 66 -1.78 -4.87 10.97
CA TYR A 66 -2.89 -5.84 11.04
C TYR A 66 -3.79 -5.67 9.81
N PRO A 67 -4.47 -6.74 9.37
CA PRO A 67 -5.42 -6.61 8.27
C PRO A 67 -6.60 -5.71 8.66
N LYS A 68 -7.00 -4.81 7.75
CA LYS A 68 -8.08 -3.86 7.94
C LYS A 68 -9.03 -3.91 6.76
N GLY A 69 -10.33 -3.76 7.04
CA GLY A 69 -11.33 -3.52 6.02
C GLY A 69 -11.41 -2.04 5.68
N TRP A 70 -11.67 -1.71 4.44
CA TRP A 70 -11.76 -0.29 4.06
C TRP A 70 -12.93 0.45 4.71
N LYS A 71 -13.98 -0.27 5.16
CA LYS A 71 -15.08 0.33 5.91
C LYS A 71 -14.62 1.01 7.20
N ASP A 72 -13.55 0.52 7.80
CA ASP A 72 -13.00 1.09 9.02
C ASP A 72 -12.57 2.54 8.86
N PHE A 73 -12.30 2.96 7.63
CA PHE A 73 -11.92 4.34 7.30
C PHE A 73 -13.12 5.27 7.12
N PHE A 74 -14.31 4.74 6.85
CA PHE A 74 -15.53 5.54 6.66
C PHE A 74 -16.38 5.61 7.92
N GLU A 75 -16.50 4.50 8.63
CA GLU A 75 -17.47 4.32 9.71
C GLU A 75 -16.92 4.74 11.06
N SER A 76 -15.63 5.00 11.15
CA SER A 76 -15.02 5.48 12.39
C SER A 76 -15.34 6.95 12.63
N PRO A 77 -15.71 7.33 13.88
CA PRO A 77 -15.82 8.75 14.22
C PRO A 77 -14.50 9.51 14.11
N ARG A 78 -13.39 8.81 13.95
CA ARG A 78 -12.06 9.36 13.67
C ARG A 78 -11.70 9.09 12.21
N SER A 79 -12.52 9.53 11.27
CA SER A 79 -12.23 9.35 9.85
C SER A 79 -10.87 9.97 9.51
N ILE A 80 -10.03 9.18 8.88
CA ILE A 80 -8.71 9.62 8.42
C ILE A 80 -8.90 10.23 7.03
N LEU A 81 -8.42 11.46 6.85
CA LEU A 81 -8.39 12.07 5.53
C LEU A 81 -7.28 11.42 4.72
N VAL A 82 -7.66 10.84 3.59
CA VAL A 82 -6.75 10.17 2.68
C VAL A 82 -6.50 11.08 1.48
N ASP A 83 -5.24 11.34 1.17
CA ASP A 83 -4.85 12.15 0.01
C ASP A 83 -4.71 11.32 -1.25
N VAL A 84 -4.28 10.08 -1.12
CA VAL A 84 -4.01 9.17 -2.23
C VAL A 84 -4.54 7.78 -1.93
N ILE A 85 -5.25 7.19 -2.90
CA ILE A 85 -5.62 5.77 -2.89
C ILE A 85 -4.81 5.08 -3.98
N VAL A 86 -4.07 4.04 -3.59
CA VAL A 86 -3.33 3.18 -4.50
C VAL A 86 -3.97 1.80 -4.46
N THR A 87 -4.61 1.38 -5.55
CA THR A 87 -5.18 0.03 -5.65
C THR A 87 -4.12 -0.93 -6.18
N LEU A 88 -4.01 -2.10 -5.55
CA LEU A 88 -3.00 -3.10 -5.85
C LEU A 88 -3.56 -4.34 -6.54
N SER A 89 -4.88 -4.51 -6.55
CA SER A 89 -5.58 -5.62 -7.18
C SER A 89 -6.74 -5.12 -8.04
N GLU A 90 -7.14 -5.93 -9.02
CA GLU A 90 -8.30 -5.59 -9.85
C GLU A 90 -9.60 -5.56 -9.05
N GLU A 91 -9.77 -6.46 -8.09
CA GLU A 91 -10.95 -6.46 -7.23
C GLU A 91 -11.02 -5.18 -6.41
N ALA A 92 -9.91 -4.75 -5.82
CA ALA A 92 -9.88 -3.50 -5.06
C ALA A 92 -10.20 -2.30 -5.96
N ARG A 93 -9.68 -2.28 -7.18
CA ARG A 93 -9.97 -1.23 -8.15
C ARG A 93 -11.43 -1.21 -8.56
N ALA A 94 -11.97 -2.38 -8.90
CA ALA A 94 -13.35 -2.51 -9.40
C ALA A 94 -14.40 -2.15 -8.34
N HIS A 95 -14.11 -2.45 -7.07
CA HIS A 95 -15.06 -2.27 -5.97
C HIS A 95 -14.75 -1.04 -5.10
N CYS A 96 -13.72 -0.28 -5.42
CA CYS A 96 -13.35 0.89 -4.63
C CYS A 96 -14.51 1.89 -4.56
N PRO A 97 -15.03 2.18 -3.37
CA PRO A 97 -16.16 3.08 -3.25
C PRO A 97 -15.76 4.53 -3.50
N GLN A 98 -16.77 5.40 -3.57
CA GLN A 98 -16.53 6.83 -3.55
C GLN A 98 -15.93 7.19 -2.18
N TRP A 99 -14.74 7.76 -2.20
CA TRP A 99 -14.03 8.09 -0.98
C TRP A 99 -14.26 9.55 -0.58
N PRO A 100 -14.50 9.86 0.71
CA PRO A 100 -14.63 11.24 1.16
C PRO A 100 -13.39 12.07 0.84
N GLY A 101 -13.59 13.33 0.40
CA GLY A 101 -12.49 14.25 0.12
C GLY A 101 -11.87 14.14 -1.26
N ASP A 102 -12.37 13.26 -2.10
CA ASP A 102 -11.92 13.06 -3.49
C ASP A 102 -10.41 12.89 -3.62
N PRO A 103 -9.80 11.83 -3.01
CA PRO A 103 -8.38 11.60 -3.10
C PRO A 103 -7.92 11.28 -4.53
N VAL A 104 -6.63 11.54 -4.79
CA VAL A 104 -5.99 11.07 -6.03
C VAL A 104 -6.02 9.54 -6.05
N ARG A 105 -6.40 8.95 -7.19
CA ARG A 105 -6.50 7.50 -7.36
C ARG A 105 -5.54 7.03 -8.42
N VAL A 106 -4.74 6.02 -8.08
CA VAL A 106 -3.83 5.36 -9.02
C VAL A 106 -3.89 3.84 -8.82
N HIS A 107 -3.51 3.11 -9.85
CA HIS A 107 -3.50 1.66 -9.83
C HIS A 107 -2.08 1.14 -10.02
N TRP A 108 -1.59 0.39 -9.02
CA TRP A 108 -0.27 -0.24 -9.02
C TRP A 108 -0.43 -1.76 -8.99
N PRO A 109 -0.87 -2.39 -10.08
CA PRO A 109 -1.17 -3.82 -10.04
C PRO A 109 0.06 -4.64 -9.69
N VAL A 110 -0.15 -5.64 -8.85
CA VAL A 110 0.86 -6.64 -8.49
C VAL A 110 0.15 -7.96 -8.24
N ASP A 111 0.77 -9.06 -8.71
CA ASP A 111 0.22 -10.39 -8.54
C ASP A 111 0.09 -10.75 -7.07
N ASP A 112 -0.98 -11.48 -6.74
CA ASP A 112 -1.22 -11.92 -5.38
C ASP A 112 -0.32 -13.12 -5.04
N PRO A 113 0.66 -12.95 -4.13
CA PRO A 113 1.52 -14.07 -3.75
C PRO A 113 0.78 -15.17 -2.99
N LEU A 114 -0.37 -14.86 -2.38
CA LEU A 114 -1.20 -15.84 -1.69
C LEU A 114 -1.99 -16.75 -2.64
N ALA A 115 -2.09 -16.40 -3.92
CA ALA A 115 -2.74 -17.23 -4.92
C ALA A 115 -1.92 -18.49 -5.29
N ALA A 116 -0.63 -18.51 -4.95
CA ALA A 116 0.21 -19.68 -5.17
C ALA A 116 -0.18 -20.82 -4.25
N THR A 117 -0.30 -22.04 -4.79
CA THR A 117 -0.71 -23.23 -4.04
C THR A 117 0.48 -24.05 -3.53
N ASP A 118 1.60 -23.98 -4.20
CA ASP A 118 2.86 -24.65 -3.84
C ASP A 118 3.70 -23.72 -2.95
N ALA A 119 4.34 -24.29 -1.93
CA ALA A 119 5.15 -23.55 -0.95
C ALA A 119 6.34 -22.84 -1.59
N ASP A 120 7.05 -23.50 -2.49
CA ASP A 120 8.22 -22.92 -3.18
C ASP A 120 7.80 -21.80 -4.12
N GLU A 121 6.72 -21.98 -4.86
CA GLU A 121 6.14 -20.96 -5.71
C GLU A 121 5.67 -19.77 -4.89
N ARG A 122 5.04 -20.01 -3.75
CA ARG A 122 4.58 -18.94 -2.84
C ARG A 122 5.74 -18.11 -2.33
N GLU A 123 6.82 -18.73 -1.87
CA GLU A 123 8.01 -18.02 -1.43
C GLU A 123 8.59 -17.14 -2.54
N SER A 124 8.74 -17.70 -3.74
CA SER A 124 9.24 -16.96 -4.91
C SER A 124 8.35 -15.76 -5.24
N LYS A 125 7.03 -15.93 -5.19
CA LYS A 125 6.07 -14.83 -5.48
C LYS A 125 6.07 -13.76 -4.38
N PHE A 126 6.26 -14.13 -3.12
CA PHE A 126 6.43 -13.15 -2.05
C PHE A 126 7.70 -12.32 -2.23
N LEU A 127 8.81 -12.95 -2.58
CA LEU A 127 10.06 -12.24 -2.87
C LEU A 127 9.87 -11.24 -4.02
N LYS A 128 9.24 -11.68 -5.11
CA LYS A 128 8.98 -10.82 -6.25
C LYS A 128 8.05 -9.64 -5.89
N CYS A 129 6.99 -9.92 -5.16
CA CYS A 129 6.06 -8.89 -4.68
C CYS A 129 6.78 -7.86 -3.81
N TYR A 130 7.60 -8.33 -2.89
CA TYR A 130 8.39 -7.47 -1.99
C TYR A 130 9.35 -6.57 -2.76
N ASP A 131 10.08 -7.14 -3.73
CA ASP A 131 11.01 -6.37 -4.56
C ASP A 131 10.28 -5.30 -5.38
N ILE A 132 9.14 -5.63 -5.97
CA ILE A 132 8.32 -4.68 -6.71
C ILE A 132 7.86 -3.54 -5.79
N MET A 133 7.38 -3.86 -4.59
CA MET A 133 6.92 -2.84 -3.64
C MET A 133 8.08 -1.96 -3.16
N GLN A 134 9.24 -2.54 -2.86
CA GLN A 134 10.42 -1.76 -2.51
C GLN A 134 10.81 -0.79 -3.61
N ASN A 135 10.85 -1.26 -4.84
CA ASN A 135 11.24 -0.44 -5.99
C ASN A 135 10.26 0.69 -6.24
N ARG A 136 8.96 0.44 -6.09
CA ARG A 136 7.92 1.47 -6.22
C ARG A 136 7.98 2.51 -5.10
N VAL A 137 8.15 2.07 -3.87
CA VAL A 137 8.30 2.97 -2.72
C VAL A 137 9.57 3.82 -2.86
N ASP A 138 10.69 3.21 -3.26
CA ASP A 138 11.93 3.93 -3.50
C ASP A 138 11.76 4.99 -4.61
N ALA A 139 11.07 4.65 -5.69
CA ALA A 139 10.77 5.58 -6.77
C ALA A 139 9.91 6.75 -6.28
N LEU A 140 8.92 6.49 -5.43
CA LEU A 140 8.07 7.53 -4.85
C LEU A 140 8.86 8.50 -3.96
N ILE A 141 9.73 7.96 -3.11
CA ILE A 141 10.53 8.77 -2.17
C ILE A 141 11.52 9.67 -2.91
N LYS A 142 12.04 9.21 -4.05
CA LYS A 142 12.97 9.98 -4.89
C LYS A 142 12.28 11.14 -5.61
N GLN A 143 10.97 11.14 -5.74
CA GLN A 143 10.25 12.24 -6.35
C GLN A 143 10.34 13.50 -5.46
N ARG A 144 10.46 14.64 -6.08
CA ARG A 144 10.32 15.90 -5.35
C ARG A 144 8.87 16.09 -4.88
N ALA A 145 8.69 16.93 -3.87
CA ALA A 145 7.35 17.26 -3.42
C ALA A 145 6.52 17.85 -4.58
N PRO A 146 5.31 17.31 -4.85
CA PRO A 146 4.46 17.82 -5.93
C PRO A 146 3.88 19.19 -5.54
N HIS A 147 3.65 20.03 -6.56
CA HIS A 147 3.06 21.35 -6.37
C HIS A 147 1.53 21.34 -6.54
N SER A 148 0.96 20.25 -7.00
CA SER A 148 -0.48 20.11 -7.23
C SER A 148 -0.92 18.66 -7.18
N PRO A 149 -2.23 18.38 -6.95
CA PRO A 149 -2.77 17.03 -7.06
C PRO A 149 -2.56 16.40 -8.44
N ALA A 150 -2.59 17.19 -9.49
CA ALA A 150 -2.33 16.71 -10.85
C ALA A 150 -0.89 16.24 -11.03
N GLU A 151 0.08 16.97 -10.49
CA GLU A 151 1.49 16.58 -10.51
C GLU A 151 1.71 15.31 -9.68
N LEU A 152 1.11 15.23 -8.50
CA LEU A 152 1.15 14.03 -7.67
C LEU A 152 0.60 12.81 -8.41
N MET A 153 -0.52 12.97 -9.11
CA MET A 153 -1.12 11.88 -9.91
C MET A 153 -0.16 11.40 -11.00
N LEU A 154 0.51 12.32 -11.70
CA LEU A 154 1.46 11.96 -12.76
C LEU A 154 2.67 11.22 -12.19
N GLN A 155 3.20 11.67 -11.06
CA GLN A 155 4.30 10.99 -10.36
C GLN A 155 3.91 9.56 -9.98
N LEU A 156 2.74 9.38 -9.37
CA LEU A 156 2.26 8.08 -8.94
C LEU A 156 1.98 7.14 -10.12
N ARG A 157 1.41 7.66 -11.21
CA ARG A 157 1.17 6.87 -12.42
C ARG A 157 2.47 6.38 -13.06
N SER A 158 3.50 7.20 -13.07
CA SER A 158 4.80 6.80 -13.65
C SER A 158 5.43 5.64 -12.89
N ILE A 159 5.08 5.44 -11.63
CA ILE A 159 5.60 4.37 -10.77
C ILE A 159 4.86 3.05 -11.00
N ALA A 160 3.65 3.07 -11.52
CA ALA A 160 2.81 1.87 -11.68
C ALA A 160 3.47 0.75 -12.49
N SER A 161 4.38 1.08 -13.41
CA SER A 161 5.10 0.12 -14.24
C SER A 161 6.48 -0.28 -13.70
N VAL A 162 6.90 0.29 -12.58
CA VAL A 162 8.17 -0.08 -11.93
C VAL A 162 8.06 -1.50 -11.37
N VAL A 163 9.04 -2.34 -11.71
CA VAL A 163 9.13 -3.73 -11.29
C VAL A 163 10.42 -4.00 -10.50
#